data_fed47ae0dc2446d519def11e80875489
#
_entry.id   fed47ae0dc2446d519def11e80875489
#
_cell.length_a   1.000
_cell.length_b   1.000
_cell.length_c   1.000
_cell.angle_alpha   90.00
_cell.angle_beta   90.00
_cell.angle_gamma   90.00
#
_symmetry.space_group_name_H-M   'P 1'
#
loop_
_entity.id
_entity.type
_entity.pdbx_description
1 polymer ?
#
loop_
_entity_poly.entity_id
_entity_poly.type
_entity_poly.pdbx_seq_one_letter_code
_entity_poly.pdbx_strand_id
1 'polypeptide(L)'
;MKKRIAYISLYFFTVLLIFILQKPLFMLYNGSIEKGFGFADYMQVMIHGASLDAATAGYLTAFPFLLVLISIWFRKFPLKKILYGYYILAAALISIIFVVDMALYTFWGFKLDASVFLYIDSPKEALASVSVGFILLRVLAILLLIALNSWVLLKITPSVLTATRKRIAGTAGMLLLGGVLFIIIRGGVTESTSNIGQVYFSNEPFLNHSAVNPDFSLLSSMGKSQDFASEFNFFDEEKRAALFDGLYPTTDGDSIIQVLNTKRPNILIILMEGFGGAFVEPLGGLPDVTPHFNRLSKEGVFFTNCYANSFRTDRGTVCTFSGYLGLPTASVMKIPAKSRTLPAIAEGLSKAGYKTDFLYGGDINFTNMKSYLLSTGYQRLTANTDFSLAEQTSNAWGVNDDITFEYLYNQLRNRKEEGPWHTAFLTLSSHEPFEVPYHRLEDKIPNAFAYTDECLGKFIDRLKQTPAWKDLLVICLPDHGFYYPREGSNAMPRFYHIPLLWLGGAVKQPMQVDKIMNQT
;
A
#
# COMPACT_ATOMS: atom_id res chain seq x y z
N MET A 1 11.16 -11.83 -38.35
CA MET A 1 11.20 -11.52 -36.87
C MET A 1 11.29 -10.04 -36.61
N LYS A 2 12.32 -9.32 -37.11
CA LYS A 2 12.46 -7.86 -36.81
C LYS A 2 11.15 -7.06 -36.95
N LYS A 3 10.40 -7.27 -38.08
CA LYS A 3 9.10 -6.58 -38.28
C LYS A 3 8.03 -6.90 -37.22
N ARG A 4 8.02 -8.13 -36.67
CA ARG A 4 7.07 -8.52 -35.61
C ARG A 4 7.42 -7.86 -34.30
N ILE A 5 8.68 -7.92 -33.89
CA ILE A 5 9.18 -7.27 -32.69
C ILE A 5 8.95 -5.76 -32.77
N ALA A 6 9.39 -5.15 -33.89
CA ALA A 6 9.20 -3.71 -34.11
C ALA A 6 7.72 -3.28 -34.05
N TYR A 7 6.82 -4.11 -34.61
CA TYR A 7 5.39 -3.81 -34.56
C TYR A 7 4.82 -3.90 -33.10
N ILE A 8 5.14 -4.97 -32.37
CA ILE A 8 4.67 -5.10 -30.97
C ILE A 8 5.24 -3.98 -30.11
N SER A 9 6.52 -3.65 -30.27
CA SER A 9 7.12 -2.51 -29.56
C SER A 9 6.45 -1.18 -29.95
N LEU A 10 6.21 -0.94 -31.24
CA LEU A 10 5.54 0.28 -31.70
C LEU A 10 4.12 0.39 -31.14
N TYR A 11 3.37 -0.70 -31.13
CA TYR A 11 2.03 -0.73 -30.53
C TYR A 11 2.09 -0.41 -29.03
N PHE A 12 2.96 -1.09 -28.29
CA PHE A 12 3.16 -0.86 -26.85
C PHE A 12 3.49 0.62 -26.55
N PHE A 13 4.50 1.17 -27.23
CA PHE A 13 4.89 2.57 -27.00
C PHE A 13 3.84 3.58 -27.45
N THR A 14 3.03 3.24 -28.45
CA THR A 14 1.91 4.10 -28.88
C THR A 14 0.82 4.14 -27.80
N VAL A 15 0.44 2.99 -27.25
CA VAL A 15 -0.55 2.94 -26.15
C VAL A 15 0.00 3.61 -24.89
N LEU A 16 1.26 3.35 -24.56
CA LEU A 16 1.94 4.02 -23.45
C LEU A 16 1.91 5.55 -23.60
N LEU A 17 2.20 6.06 -24.79
CA LEU A 17 2.16 7.50 -25.06
C LEU A 17 0.75 8.07 -24.91
N ILE A 18 -0.28 7.35 -25.34
CA ILE A 18 -1.69 7.75 -25.16
C ILE A 18 -1.97 7.93 -23.66
N PHE A 19 -1.59 6.98 -22.80
CA PHE A 19 -1.79 7.07 -21.37
C PHE A 19 -0.99 8.21 -20.71
N ILE A 20 0.27 8.39 -21.10
CA ILE A 20 1.09 9.49 -20.60
C ILE A 20 0.45 10.85 -20.92
N LEU A 21 -0.09 11.03 -22.14
CA LEU A 21 -0.74 12.27 -22.57
C LEU A 21 -2.09 12.53 -21.91
N GLN A 22 -2.77 11.51 -21.41
CA GLN A 22 -4.00 11.68 -20.63
C GLN A 22 -3.77 12.41 -19.30
N LYS A 23 -2.60 12.28 -18.69
CA LYS A 23 -2.30 12.88 -17.37
C LYS A 23 -2.32 14.41 -17.40
N PRO A 24 -1.60 15.10 -18.27
CA PRO A 24 -1.70 16.57 -18.35
C PRO A 24 -3.12 17.03 -18.71
N LEU A 25 -3.86 16.29 -19.53
CA LEU A 25 -5.26 16.62 -19.84
C LEU A 25 -6.14 16.50 -18.59
N PHE A 26 -5.95 15.45 -17.79
CA PHE A 26 -6.64 15.27 -16.52
C PHE A 26 -6.33 16.42 -15.54
N MET A 27 -5.04 16.80 -15.41
CA MET A 27 -4.61 17.88 -14.53
C MET A 27 -5.17 19.24 -14.98
N LEU A 28 -5.17 19.51 -16.27
CA LEU A 28 -5.74 20.76 -16.82
C LEU A 28 -7.26 20.86 -16.60
N TYR A 29 -7.95 19.73 -16.67
CA TYR A 29 -9.40 19.69 -16.50
C TYR A 29 -9.83 19.78 -15.03
N ASN A 30 -9.16 19.05 -14.13
CA ASN A 30 -9.54 18.90 -12.72
C ASN A 30 -8.67 19.75 -11.77
N GLY A 31 -7.62 20.39 -12.27
CA GLY A 31 -6.74 21.23 -11.45
C GLY A 31 -7.47 22.49 -10.98
N SER A 32 -7.31 22.81 -9.69
CA SER A 32 -7.83 24.04 -9.12
C SER A 32 -6.99 25.24 -9.60
N ILE A 33 -7.64 26.30 -10.05
CA ILE A 33 -7.00 27.57 -10.41
C ILE A 33 -6.31 28.20 -9.19
N GLU A 34 -6.80 27.93 -7.98
CA GLU A 34 -6.26 28.47 -6.72
C GLU A 34 -4.93 27.84 -6.30
N LYS A 35 -4.71 26.57 -6.66
CA LYS A 35 -3.47 25.82 -6.40
C LYS A 35 -2.65 25.65 -7.68
N GLY A 36 -2.29 26.70 -8.40
CA GLY A 36 -1.61 26.62 -9.69
C GLY A 36 -0.45 25.60 -9.68
N PHE A 37 -0.62 24.50 -10.43
CA PHE A 37 0.43 23.49 -10.62
C PHE A 37 1.40 23.95 -11.71
N GLY A 38 2.70 23.88 -11.42
CA GLY A 38 3.77 24.27 -12.33
C GLY A 38 4.15 23.17 -13.33
N PHE A 39 4.95 23.52 -14.32
CA PHE A 39 5.48 22.56 -15.30
C PHE A 39 6.18 21.36 -14.64
N ALA A 40 6.88 21.57 -13.54
CA ALA A 40 7.53 20.51 -12.79
C ALA A 40 6.54 19.45 -12.26
N ASP A 41 5.37 19.88 -11.78
CA ASP A 41 4.34 18.97 -11.27
C ASP A 41 3.79 18.08 -12.38
N TYR A 42 3.52 18.66 -13.57
CA TYR A 42 3.11 17.88 -14.75
C TYR A 42 4.14 16.83 -15.13
N MET A 43 5.42 17.19 -15.12
CA MET A 43 6.51 16.27 -15.43
C MET A 43 6.62 15.15 -14.40
N GLN A 44 6.54 15.46 -13.11
CA GLN A 44 6.58 14.47 -12.04
C GLN A 44 5.40 13.50 -12.13
N VAL A 45 4.19 13.98 -12.36
CA VAL A 45 2.99 13.15 -12.56
C VAL A 45 3.18 12.18 -13.73
N MET A 46 3.71 12.65 -14.88
CA MET A 46 3.98 11.79 -16.03
C MET A 46 5.06 10.73 -15.72
N ILE A 47 6.15 11.12 -15.06
CA ILE A 47 7.26 10.23 -14.74
C ILE A 47 6.83 9.16 -13.74
N HIS A 48 6.25 9.56 -12.62
CA HIS A 48 5.82 8.60 -11.59
C HIS A 48 4.66 7.72 -12.07
N GLY A 49 3.74 8.25 -12.87
CA GLY A 49 2.63 7.49 -13.44
C GLY A 49 3.02 6.51 -14.55
N ALA A 50 4.21 6.67 -15.16
CA ALA A 50 4.62 5.86 -16.31
C ALA A 50 4.68 4.35 -16.03
N SER A 51 4.93 3.94 -14.78
CA SER A 51 4.97 2.53 -14.39
C SER A 51 3.61 1.83 -14.54
N LEU A 52 2.52 2.46 -14.07
CA LEU A 52 1.16 1.93 -14.25
C LEU A 52 0.69 2.06 -15.71
N ASP A 53 1.09 3.11 -16.42
CA ASP A 53 0.81 3.26 -17.83
C ASP A 53 1.46 2.14 -18.63
N ALA A 54 2.72 1.80 -18.33
CA ALA A 54 3.43 0.69 -18.96
C ALA A 54 2.78 -0.66 -18.65
N ALA A 55 2.38 -0.91 -17.41
CA ALA A 55 1.65 -2.12 -17.04
C ALA A 55 0.34 -2.26 -17.82
N THR A 56 -0.45 -1.17 -17.89
CA THR A 56 -1.73 -1.14 -18.61
C THR A 56 -1.53 -1.30 -20.13
N ALA A 57 -0.54 -0.60 -20.69
CA ALA A 57 -0.15 -0.79 -22.11
C ALA A 57 0.29 -2.23 -22.38
N GLY A 58 0.97 -2.86 -21.41
CA GLY A 58 1.35 -4.26 -21.44
C GLY A 58 0.14 -5.19 -21.54
N TYR A 59 -0.88 -5.01 -20.71
CA TYR A 59 -2.14 -5.77 -20.77
C TYR A 59 -2.80 -5.64 -22.14
N LEU A 60 -2.92 -4.42 -22.67
CA LEU A 60 -3.50 -4.18 -24.00
C LEU A 60 -2.62 -4.74 -25.12
N THR A 61 -1.30 -4.88 -24.91
CA THR A 61 -0.38 -5.45 -25.89
C THR A 61 -0.42 -6.98 -25.90
N ALA A 62 -0.85 -7.62 -24.82
CA ALA A 62 -0.85 -9.08 -24.69
C ALA A 62 -1.67 -9.77 -25.79
N PHE A 63 -2.85 -9.25 -26.14
CA PHE A 63 -3.67 -9.83 -27.21
C PHE A 63 -3.06 -9.69 -28.60
N PRO A 64 -2.63 -8.51 -29.08
CA PRO A 64 -1.86 -8.37 -30.31
C PRO A 64 -0.60 -9.24 -30.35
N PHE A 65 0.11 -9.35 -29.23
CA PHE A 65 1.29 -10.21 -29.09
C PHE A 65 0.95 -11.67 -29.38
N LEU A 66 -0.10 -12.21 -28.76
CA LEU A 66 -0.56 -13.59 -28.99
C LEU A 66 -0.96 -13.83 -30.45
N LEU A 67 -1.67 -12.89 -31.06
CA LEU A 67 -2.05 -12.99 -32.47
C LEU A 67 -0.82 -13.00 -33.40
N VAL A 68 0.16 -12.15 -33.10
CA VAL A 68 1.43 -12.09 -33.87
C VAL A 68 2.25 -13.37 -33.66
N LEU A 69 2.26 -13.95 -32.47
CA LEU A 69 2.90 -15.25 -32.19
C LEU A 69 2.25 -16.37 -32.97
N ILE A 70 0.90 -16.48 -32.97
CA ILE A 70 0.13 -17.46 -33.74
C ILE A 70 0.42 -17.32 -35.24
N SER A 71 0.51 -16.08 -35.74
CA SER A 71 0.78 -15.81 -37.16
C SER A 71 2.13 -16.34 -37.68
N ILE A 72 3.05 -16.78 -36.81
CA ILE A 72 4.31 -17.44 -37.21
C ILE A 72 4.03 -18.80 -37.87
N TRP A 73 2.99 -19.50 -37.40
CA TRP A 73 2.68 -20.87 -37.75
C TRP A 73 1.65 -20.98 -38.89
N PHE A 74 0.72 -20.00 -38.99
CA PHE A 74 -0.38 -20.03 -39.94
C PHE A 74 -0.21 -19.01 -41.07
N ARG A 75 -0.12 -19.49 -42.34
CA ARG A 75 0.07 -18.63 -43.52
C ARG A 75 -1.17 -17.80 -43.89
N LYS A 76 -2.37 -18.32 -43.64
CA LYS A 76 -3.67 -17.69 -44.00
C LYS A 76 -4.39 -17.12 -42.77
N PHE A 77 -3.64 -16.61 -41.79
CA PHE A 77 -4.24 -16.04 -40.56
C PHE A 77 -4.76 -14.63 -40.85
N PRO A 78 -6.05 -14.30 -40.56
CA PRO A 78 -6.64 -13.01 -40.90
C PRO A 78 -6.26 -11.92 -39.87
N LEU A 79 -4.96 -11.84 -39.54
CA LEU A 79 -4.39 -11.01 -38.47
C LEU A 79 -4.85 -9.56 -38.54
N LYS A 80 -4.81 -8.94 -39.73
CA LYS A 80 -5.16 -7.52 -39.90
C LYS A 80 -6.62 -7.24 -39.54
N LYS A 81 -7.57 -8.10 -39.93
CA LYS A 81 -8.99 -7.91 -39.64
C LYS A 81 -9.27 -8.01 -38.12
N ILE A 82 -8.65 -9.00 -37.45
CA ILE A 82 -8.81 -9.21 -36.02
C ILE A 82 -8.19 -8.04 -35.27
N LEU A 83 -6.99 -7.59 -35.63
CA LEU A 83 -6.33 -6.44 -35.02
C LEU A 83 -7.16 -5.15 -35.16
N TYR A 84 -7.77 -4.93 -36.34
CA TYR A 84 -8.62 -3.74 -36.56
C TYR A 84 -9.83 -3.71 -35.59
N GLY A 85 -10.54 -4.84 -35.46
CA GLY A 85 -11.64 -4.94 -34.49
C GLY A 85 -11.18 -4.69 -33.06
N TYR A 86 -10.03 -5.30 -32.69
CA TYR A 86 -9.45 -5.12 -31.36
C TYR A 86 -9.05 -3.67 -31.09
N TYR A 87 -8.46 -2.97 -32.06
CA TYR A 87 -8.01 -1.58 -31.86
C TYR A 87 -9.16 -0.60 -31.70
N ILE A 88 -10.24 -0.81 -32.43
CA ILE A 88 -11.45 0.01 -32.25
C ILE A 88 -12.03 -0.22 -30.85
N LEU A 89 -12.08 -1.50 -30.41
CA LEU A 89 -12.55 -1.82 -29.05
C LEU A 89 -11.64 -1.23 -27.97
N ALA A 90 -10.31 -1.40 -28.10
CA ALA A 90 -9.34 -0.84 -27.15
C ALA A 90 -9.41 0.68 -27.12
N ALA A 91 -9.49 1.35 -28.27
CA ALA A 91 -9.67 2.80 -28.36
C ALA A 91 -10.97 3.27 -27.69
N ALA A 92 -12.05 2.52 -27.87
CA ALA A 92 -13.32 2.82 -27.20
C ALA A 92 -13.21 2.72 -25.68
N LEU A 93 -12.64 1.60 -25.17
CA LEU A 93 -12.46 1.41 -23.72
C LEU A 93 -11.59 2.50 -23.11
N ILE A 94 -10.39 2.75 -23.65
CA ILE A 94 -9.47 3.79 -23.18
C ILE A 94 -10.16 5.17 -23.14
N SER A 95 -10.91 5.50 -24.21
CA SER A 95 -11.54 6.81 -24.33
C SER A 95 -12.72 6.99 -23.36
N ILE A 96 -13.56 5.96 -23.21
CA ILE A 96 -14.71 5.98 -22.29
C ILE A 96 -14.20 6.09 -20.85
N ILE A 97 -13.29 5.21 -20.46
CA ILE A 97 -12.74 5.16 -19.09
C ILE A 97 -12.09 6.51 -18.75
N PHE A 98 -11.28 7.06 -19.64
CA PHE A 98 -10.61 8.34 -19.40
C PHE A 98 -11.59 9.52 -19.23
N VAL A 99 -12.59 9.65 -20.11
CA VAL A 99 -13.55 10.76 -20.01
C VAL A 99 -14.47 10.62 -18.81
N VAL A 100 -14.87 9.39 -18.48
CA VAL A 100 -15.66 9.11 -17.27
C VAL A 100 -14.85 9.41 -16.01
N ASP A 101 -13.57 9.00 -15.96
CA ASP A 101 -12.66 9.31 -14.86
C ASP A 101 -12.52 10.83 -14.65
N MET A 102 -12.26 11.59 -15.73
CA MET A 102 -12.18 13.05 -15.65
C MET A 102 -13.49 13.67 -15.14
N ALA A 103 -14.63 13.18 -15.62
CA ALA A 103 -15.93 13.75 -15.28
C ALA A 103 -16.34 13.45 -13.83
N LEU A 104 -16.07 12.24 -13.34
CA LEU A 104 -16.46 11.81 -12.00
C LEU A 104 -15.49 12.28 -10.90
N TYR A 105 -14.25 12.60 -11.24
CA TYR A 105 -13.26 13.01 -10.25
C TYR A 105 -13.68 14.24 -9.42
N THR A 106 -14.35 15.20 -10.03
CA THR A 106 -14.88 16.40 -9.33
C THR A 106 -15.95 16.07 -8.28
N PHE A 107 -16.65 14.95 -8.44
CA PHE A 107 -17.68 14.49 -7.50
C PHE A 107 -17.10 13.54 -6.45
N TRP A 108 -16.20 12.65 -6.85
CA TRP A 108 -15.68 11.59 -5.99
C TRP A 108 -14.39 11.97 -5.27
N GLY A 109 -13.63 12.93 -5.80
CA GLY A 109 -12.31 13.29 -5.27
C GLY A 109 -11.31 12.13 -5.31
N PHE A 110 -11.56 11.12 -6.16
CA PHE A 110 -10.71 9.95 -6.36
C PHE A 110 -10.82 9.43 -7.79
N LYS A 111 -9.88 8.56 -8.19
CA LYS A 111 -9.84 7.94 -9.52
C LYS A 111 -10.99 6.95 -9.71
N LEU A 112 -11.41 6.79 -10.94
CA LEU A 112 -12.44 5.84 -11.34
C LEU A 112 -12.12 4.44 -10.82
N ASP A 113 -13.05 3.82 -10.13
CA ASP A 113 -12.97 2.46 -9.62
C ASP A 113 -14.27 1.68 -9.88
N ALA A 114 -14.32 0.42 -9.44
CA ALA A 114 -15.45 -0.47 -9.68
C ALA A 114 -16.77 0.00 -9.04
N SER A 115 -16.75 0.99 -8.13
CA SER A 115 -17.97 1.55 -7.56
C SER A 115 -18.85 2.24 -8.61
N VAL A 116 -18.28 2.61 -9.76
CA VAL A 116 -19.07 3.13 -10.90
C VAL A 116 -20.17 2.16 -11.35
N PHE A 117 -19.95 0.86 -11.22
CA PHE A 117 -20.93 -0.14 -11.64
C PHE A 117 -22.19 -0.14 -10.77
N LEU A 118 -22.10 0.29 -9.50
CA LEU A 118 -23.27 0.45 -8.62
C LEU A 118 -24.25 1.50 -9.14
N TYR A 119 -23.76 2.50 -9.87
CA TYR A 119 -24.60 3.56 -10.47
C TYR A 119 -25.25 3.11 -11.78
N ILE A 120 -24.81 2.03 -12.40
CA ILE A 120 -25.45 1.46 -13.59
C ILE A 120 -26.79 0.84 -13.22
N ASP A 121 -26.93 0.33 -12.00
CA ASP A 121 -28.19 -0.26 -11.51
C ASP A 121 -29.26 0.79 -11.19
N SER A 122 -28.86 2.07 -10.97
CA SER A 122 -29.75 3.20 -10.68
C SER A 122 -29.49 4.41 -11.61
N PRO A 123 -29.64 4.26 -12.94
CA PRO A 123 -29.26 5.30 -13.91
C PRO A 123 -30.05 6.62 -13.76
N LYS A 124 -31.29 6.55 -13.27
CA LYS A 124 -32.12 7.76 -13.05
C LYS A 124 -31.53 8.65 -11.95
N GLU A 125 -31.02 8.05 -10.87
CA GLU A 125 -30.38 8.78 -9.77
C GLU A 125 -29.02 9.34 -10.18
N ALA A 126 -28.23 8.57 -10.91
CA ALA A 126 -26.95 9.02 -11.46
C ALA A 126 -27.07 10.22 -12.40
N LEU A 127 -28.12 10.25 -13.24
CA LEU A 127 -28.37 11.32 -14.21
C LEU A 127 -29.07 12.53 -13.60
N ALA A 128 -29.78 12.37 -12.48
CA ALA A 128 -30.52 13.46 -11.84
C ALA A 128 -29.60 14.62 -11.36
N SER A 129 -28.34 14.32 -11.10
CA SER A 129 -27.35 15.28 -10.56
C SER A 129 -26.58 16.05 -11.63
N VAL A 130 -26.80 15.79 -12.92
CA VAL A 130 -26.03 16.39 -14.01
C VAL A 130 -26.92 16.97 -15.12
N SER A 131 -26.49 18.09 -15.74
CA SER A 131 -27.25 18.69 -16.83
C SER A 131 -27.11 17.90 -18.15
N VAL A 132 -28.12 18.00 -19.02
CA VAL A 132 -28.09 17.38 -20.36
C VAL A 132 -26.87 17.87 -21.16
N GLY A 133 -26.53 19.15 -21.07
CA GLY A 133 -25.36 19.73 -21.73
C GLY A 133 -24.05 19.13 -21.24
N PHE A 134 -23.96 18.82 -19.93
CA PHE A 134 -22.82 18.10 -19.35
C PHE A 134 -22.63 16.73 -19.99
N ILE A 135 -23.70 15.97 -20.17
CA ILE A 135 -23.68 14.63 -20.76
C ILE A 135 -23.29 14.71 -22.25
N LEU A 136 -23.95 15.57 -23.01
CA LEU A 136 -23.70 15.70 -24.46
C LEU A 136 -22.24 16.07 -24.76
N LEU A 137 -21.65 16.98 -23.99
CA LEU A 137 -20.24 17.35 -24.16
C LEU A 137 -19.29 16.16 -23.90
N ARG A 138 -19.56 15.31 -22.90
CA ARG A 138 -18.74 14.12 -22.61
C ARG A 138 -18.91 13.05 -23.66
N VAL A 139 -20.13 12.81 -24.14
CA VAL A 139 -20.37 11.90 -25.26
C VAL A 139 -19.61 12.35 -26.51
N LEU A 140 -19.65 13.66 -26.82
CA LEU A 140 -18.88 14.19 -27.95
C LEU A 140 -17.36 13.99 -27.75
N ALA A 141 -16.84 14.28 -26.54
CA ALA A 141 -15.42 14.05 -26.23
C ALA A 141 -15.03 12.57 -26.35
N ILE A 142 -15.86 11.63 -25.88
CA ILE A 142 -15.67 10.20 -26.05
C ILE A 142 -15.57 9.84 -27.53
N LEU A 143 -16.52 10.26 -28.35
CA LEU A 143 -16.56 9.95 -29.78
C LEU A 143 -15.33 10.50 -30.53
N LEU A 144 -14.90 11.72 -30.21
CA LEU A 144 -13.70 12.33 -30.77
C LEU A 144 -12.43 11.56 -30.38
N LEU A 145 -12.30 11.18 -29.11
CA LEU A 145 -11.15 10.39 -28.64
C LEU A 145 -11.16 8.97 -29.20
N ILE A 146 -12.32 8.32 -29.33
CA ILE A 146 -12.42 7.02 -30.01
C ILE A 146 -11.93 7.14 -31.46
N ALA A 147 -12.38 8.15 -32.18
CA ALA A 147 -11.97 8.37 -33.56
C ALA A 147 -10.46 8.62 -33.66
N LEU A 148 -9.89 9.47 -32.80
CA LEU A 148 -8.47 9.80 -32.77
C LEU A 148 -7.61 8.55 -32.41
N ASN A 149 -7.93 7.89 -31.31
CA ASN A 149 -7.18 6.72 -30.84
C ASN A 149 -7.28 5.56 -31.84
N SER A 150 -8.47 5.31 -32.41
CA SER A 150 -8.65 4.31 -33.46
C SER A 150 -7.80 4.66 -34.70
N TRP A 151 -7.82 5.90 -35.14
CA TRP A 151 -7.02 6.33 -36.29
C TRP A 151 -5.51 6.10 -36.06
N VAL A 152 -5.00 6.47 -34.88
CA VAL A 152 -3.60 6.28 -34.50
C VAL A 152 -3.25 4.78 -34.51
N LEU A 153 -4.02 3.95 -33.83
CA LEU A 153 -3.76 2.51 -33.70
C LEU A 153 -3.89 1.77 -35.04
N LEU A 154 -4.85 2.15 -35.88
CA LEU A 154 -5.01 1.55 -37.22
C LEU A 154 -3.84 1.89 -38.15
N LYS A 155 -3.27 3.12 -38.02
CA LYS A 155 -2.15 3.58 -38.86
C LYS A 155 -0.85 2.83 -38.62
N ILE A 156 -0.61 2.36 -37.40
CA ILE A 156 0.59 1.57 -37.05
C ILE A 156 0.47 0.09 -37.40
N THR A 157 -0.71 -0.37 -37.85
CA THR A 157 -0.95 -1.79 -38.17
C THR A 157 -0.15 -2.21 -39.39
N PRO A 158 0.66 -3.28 -39.32
CA PRO A 158 1.45 -3.72 -40.42
C PRO A 158 0.57 -4.25 -41.58
N SER A 159 0.92 -3.91 -42.81
CA SER A 159 0.19 -4.34 -43.99
C SER A 159 0.24 -5.87 -44.20
N VAL A 160 1.39 -6.49 -43.96
CA VAL A 160 1.58 -7.95 -44.07
C VAL A 160 2.68 -8.42 -43.11
N LEU A 161 2.39 -9.46 -42.36
CA LEU A 161 3.38 -10.26 -41.63
C LEU A 161 3.47 -11.64 -42.30
N THR A 162 4.48 -11.84 -43.16
CA THR A 162 4.68 -13.11 -43.86
C THR A 162 5.10 -14.23 -42.91
N ALA A 163 4.68 -15.46 -43.20
CA ALA A 163 5.12 -16.64 -42.43
C ALA A 163 6.65 -16.74 -42.44
N THR A 164 7.23 -17.14 -41.32
CA THR A 164 8.68 -17.22 -41.15
C THR A 164 9.18 -18.65 -41.50
N ARG A 165 10.30 -18.79 -42.24
CA ARG A 165 10.91 -20.11 -42.47
C ARG A 165 11.47 -20.73 -41.19
N LYS A 166 12.05 -19.92 -40.30
CA LYS A 166 12.62 -20.34 -39.00
C LYS A 166 11.56 -20.20 -37.88
N ARG A 167 10.53 -21.07 -37.91
CA ARG A 167 9.39 -20.96 -36.99
C ARG A 167 9.79 -21.11 -35.50
N ILE A 168 10.61 -22.14 -35.20
CA ILE A 168 11.05 -22.42 -33.82
C ILE A 168 11.85 -21.23 -33.24
N ALA A 169 12.90 -20.79 -33.98
CA ALA A 169 13.69 -19.64 -33.56
C ALA A 169 12.85 -18.34 -33.47
N GLY A 170 11.85 -18.23 -34.36
CA GLY A 170 10.88 -17.12 -34.31
C GLY A 170 9.99 -17.15 -33.09
N THR A 171 9.50 -18.32 -32.73
CA THR A 171 8.70 -18.53 -31.52
C THR A 171 9.53 -18.26 -30.26
N ALA A 172 10.75 -18.80 -30.17
CA ALA A 172 11.66 -18.55 -29.05
C ALA A 172 11.94 -17.04 -28.85
N GLY A 173 12.24 -16.30 -29.92
CA GLY A 173 12.46 -14.86 -29.86
C GLY A 173 11.20 -14.06 -29.44
N MET A 174 10.00 -14.52 -29.83
CA MET A 174 8.75 -13.91 -29.35
C MET A 174 8.47 -14.25 -27.89
N LEU A 175 8.77 -15.47 -27.43
CA LEU A 175 8.60 -15.84 -26.02
C LEU A 175 9.52 -15.04 -25.11
N LEU A 176 10.77 -14.75 -25.53
CA LEU A 176 11.64 -13.83 -24.79
C LEU A 176 11.02 -12.42 -24.69
N LEU A 177 10.46 -11.89 -25.79
CA LEU A 177 9.73 -10.62 -25.76
C LEU A 177 8.49 -10.70 -24.84
N GLY A 178 7.80 -11.85 -24.85
CA GLY A 178 6.68 -12.13 -23.94
C GLY A 178 7.09 -12.13 -22.46
N GLY A 179 8.28 -12.64 -22.14
CA GLY A 179 8.86 -12.57 -20.80
C GLY A 179 9.11 -11.12 -20.35
N VAL A 180 9.66 -10.29 -21.25
CA VAL A 180 9.82 -8.85 -20.97
C VAL A 180 8.46 -8.17 -20.74
N LEU A 181 7.48 -8.45 -21.61
CA LEU A 181 6.12 -7.91 -21.48
C LEU A 181 5.48 -8.34 -20.15
N PHE A 182 5.68 -9.59 -19.74
CA PHE A 182 5.20 -10.09 -18.45
C PHE A 182 5.81 -9.34 -17.26
N ILE A 183 7.13 -9.08 -17.28
CA ILE A 183 7.81 -8.30 -16.24
C ILE A 183 7.25 -6.87 -16.18
N ILE A 184 6.98 -6.25 -17.34
CA ILE A 184 6.36 -4.91 -17.38
C ILE A 184 4.96 -4.92 -16.79
N ILE A 185 4.13 -5.89 -17.16
CA ILE A 185 2.76 -6.04 -16.62
C ILE A 185 2.79 -6.26 -15.11
N ARG A 186 3.73 -7.09 -14.64
CA ARG A 186 3.90 -7.36 -13.21
C ARG A 186 4.36 -6.15 -12.41
N GLY A 187 5.03 -5.19 -13.04
CA GLY A 187 5.59 -3.99 -12.39
C GLY A 187 7.05 -4.13 -11.97
N GLY A 188 7.74 -5.16 -12.45
CA GLY A 188 9.15 -5.42 -12.11
C GLY A 188 9.40 -6.83 -11.59
N VAL A 189 10.51 -7.01 -10.86
CA VAL A 189 10.97 -8.29 -10.29
C VAL A 189 10.98 -8.29 -8.75
N THR A 190 10.52 -7.23 -8.11
CA THR A 190 10.39 -7.13 -6.64
C THR A 190 9.21 -7.96 -6.12
N GLU A 191 9.03 -8.04 -4.80
CA GLU A 191 7.91 -8.75 -4.15
C GLU A 191 6.57 -8.15 -4.53
N SER A 192 6.51 -6.84 -4.69
CA SER A 192 5.29 -6.13 -5.08
C SER A 192 4.93 -6.35 -6.54
N THR A 193 3.65 -6.56 -6.79
CA THR A 193 3.08 -6.45 -8.13
C THR A 193 2.55 -5.05 -8.38
N SER A 194 2.32 -4.70 -9.66
CA SER A 194 1.72 -3.40 -10.03
C SER A 194 0.47 -3.10 -9.20
N ASN A 195 0.46 -1.95 -8.54
CA ASN A 195 -0.66 -1.46 -7.73
C ASN A 195 -0.72 0.07 -7.76
N ILE A 196 -1.85 0.63 -7.34
CA ILE A 196 -2.08 2.08 -7.38
C ILE A 196 -1.07 2.84 -6.52
N GLY A 197 -0.69 2.30 -5.35
CA GLY A 197 0.21 2.97 -4.41
C GLY A 197 1.61 3.24 -4.95
N GLN A 198 2.10 2.44 -5.90
CA GLN A 198 3.45 2.58 -6.44
C GLN A 198 3.72 3.92 -7.13
N VAL A 199 2.68 4.59 -7.64
CA VAL A 199 2.81 5.89 -8.33
C VAL A 199 2.61 7.09 -7.41
N TYR A 200 2.30 6.87 -6.12
CA TYR A 200 2.20 7.95 -5.15
C TYR A 200 3.60 8.50 -4.84
N PHE A 201 3.75 9.82 -4.87
CA PHE A 201 5.05 10.48 -4.70
C PHE A 201 4.98 11.79 -3.94
N SER A 202 3.79 12.30 -3.65
CA SER A 202 3.57 13.63 -3.09
C SER A 202 2.63 13.58 -1.88
N ASN A 203 2.75 14.55 -0.99
CA ASN A 203 1.78 14.80 0.07
C ASN A 203 0.53 15.53 -0.45
N GLU A 204 0.53 16.01 -1.70
CA GLU A 204 -0.65 16.58 -2.37
C GLU A 204 -1.45 15.45 -3.05
N PRO A 205 -2.64 15.09 -2.55
CA PRO A 205 -3.43 13.97 -3.06
C PRO A 205 -3.77 14.09 -4.56
N PHE A 206 -4.01 15.31 -5.04
CA PHE A 206 -4.33 15.55 -6.45
C PHE A 206 -3.20 15.11 -7.39
N LEU A 207 -1.93 15.36 -7.03
CA LEU A 207 -0.78 14.93 -7.84
C LEU A 207 -0.66 13.40 -7.88
N ASN A 208 -0.87 12.74 -6.74
CA ASN A 208 -0.89 11.28 -6.67
C ASN A 208 -2.01 10.67 -7.53
N HIS A 209 -3.22 11.21 -7.42
CA HIS A 209 -4.36 10.76 -8.23
C HIS A 209 -4.10 11.00 -9.72
N SER A 210 -3.53 12.16 -10.09
CA SER A 210 -3.19 12.47 -11.49
C SER A 210 -2.17 11.49 -12.09
N ALA A 211 -1.29 10.90 -11.27
CA ALA A 211 -0.32 9.90 -11.70
C ALA A 211 -0.95 8.51 -11.92
N VAL A 212 -2.09 8.22 -11.32
CA VAL A 212 -2.78 6.92 -11.47
C VAL A 212 -3.40 6.79 -12.86
N ASN A 213 -3.16 5.65 -13.50
CA ASN A 213 -3.82 5.28 -14.76
C ASN A 213 -5.28 4.87 -14.49
N PRO A 214 -6.29 5.50 -15.13
CA PRO A 214 -7.70 5.21 -14.85
C PRO A 214 -8.15 3.81 -15.27
N ASP A 215 -7.62 3.27 -16.37
CA ASP A 215 -7.91 1.90 -16.82
C ASP A 215 -7.37 0.88 -15.82
N PHE A 216 -6.15 1.10 -15.31
CA PHE A 216 -5.58 0.26 -14.25
C PHE A 216 -6.40 0.35 -12.96
N SER A 217 -6.80 1.56 -12.55
CA SER A 217 -7.60 1.78 -11.34
C SER A 217 -8.92 1.01 -11.41
N LEU A 218 -9.66 1.17 -12.50
CA LEU A 218 -10.92 0.47 -12.72
C LEU A 218 -10.74 -1.05 -12.71
N LEU A 219 -9.83 -1.58 -13.54
CA LEU A 219 -9.64 -3.04 -13.67
C LEU A 219 -9.12 -3.68 -12.38
N SER A 220 -8.17 -3.05 -11.69
CA SER A 220 -7.62 -3.57 -10.44
C SER A 220 -8.61 -3.55 -9.28
N SER A 221 -9.61 -2.66 -9.32
CA SER A 221 -10.66 -2.58 -8.31
C SER A 221 -11.81 -3.55 -8.53
N MET A 222 -12.07 -4.00 -9.77
CA MET A 222 -13.14 -4.96 -10.07
C MET A 222 -13.01 -6.27 -9.28
N GLY A 223 -11.78 -6.78 -9.11
CA GLY A 223 -11.51 -7.99 -8.33
C GLY A 223 -11.48 -7.78 -6.81
N LYS A 224 -11.60 -6.54 -6.35
CA LYS A 224 -11.55 -6.15 -4.92
C LYS A 224 -12.83 -5.47 -4.46
N SER A 225 -13.81 -5.33 -5.34
CA SER A 225 -15.11 -4.76 -4.99
C SER A 225 -15.85 -5.74 -4.10
N GLN A 226 -15.99 -5.38 -2.82
CA GLN A 226 -16.74 -6.13 -1.82
C GLN A 226 -17.78 -5.20 -1.20
N ASP A 227 -19.00 -5.68 -1.08
CA ASP A 227 -20.03 -5.01 -0.30
C ASP A 227 -19.88 -5.39 1.18
N PHE A 228 -19.01 -4.65 1.89
CA PHE A 228 -18.77 -4.87 3.31
C PHE A 228 -20.03 -4.72 4.15
N ALA A 229 -20.98 -3.88 3.72
CA ALA A 229 -22.21 -3.66 4.46
C ALA A 229 -23.08 -4.91 4.45
N SER A 230 -23.17 -5.64 3.33
CA SER A 230 -23.90 -6.91 3.28
C SER A 230 -23.09 -8.08 3.84
N GLU A 231 -21.79 -8.15 3.57
CA GLU A 231 -20.91 -9.25 4.00
C GLU A 231 -20.78 -9.35 5.52
N PHE A 232 -20.72 -8.19 6.24
CA PHE A 232 -20.53 -8.14 7.70
C PHE A 232 -21.77 -7.70 8.46
N ASN A 233 -22.95 -7.75 7.86
CA ASN A 233 -24.22 -7.43 8.51
C ASN A 233 -24.81 -8.65 9.21
N PHE A 234 -24.27 -9.01 10.38
CA PHE A 234 -24.68 -10.21 11.14
C PHE A 234 -25.89 -9.97 12.05
N PHE A 235 -26.25 -8.72 12.32
CA PHE A 235 -27.31 -8.35 13.26
C PHE A 235 -28.16 -7.22 12.67
N ASP A 236 -29.43 -7.16 13.06
CA ASP A 236 -30.26 -5.98 12.83
C ASP A 236 -29.71 -4.73 13.54
N GLU A 237 -30.17 -3.55 13.14
CA GLU A 237 -29.62 -2.28 13.60
C GLU A 237 -29.80 -2.07 15.12
N GLU A 238 -30.94 -2.46 15.66
CA GLU A 238 -31.25 -2.33 17.11
C GLU A 238 -30.31 -3.19 17.94
N LYS A 239 -30.10 -4.45 17.54
CA LYS A 239 -29.18 -5.36 18.21
C LYS A 239 -27.73 -4.94 18.08
N ARG A 240 -27.31 -4.39 16.92
CA ARG A 240 -25.96 -3.82 16.76
C ARG A 240 -25.71 -2.68 17.71
N ALA A 241 -26.64 -1.72 17.84
CA ALA A 241 -26.53 -0.60 18.74
C ALA A 241 -26.39 -1.06 20.19
N ALA A 242 -27.26 -1.98 20.63
CA ALA A 242 -27.22 -2.52 21.98
C ALA A 242 -25.91 -3.28 22.30
N LEU A 243 -25.39 -4.05 21.35
CA LEU A 243 -24.11 -4.74 21.50
C LEU A 243 -22.94 -3.77 21.55
N PHE A 244 -22.96 -2.72 20.73
CA PHE A 244 -21.90 -1.70 20.69
C PHE A 244 -21.85 -0.88 21.97
N ASP A 245 -22.98 -0.43 22.48
CA ASP A 245 -23.09 0.32 23.74
C ASP A 245 -22.52 -0.48 24.93
N GLY A 246 -22.70 -1.81 24.92
CA GLY A 246 -22.14 -2.68 25.94
C GLY A 246 -20.61 -2.87 25.88
N LEU A 247 -19.97 -2.59 24.73
CA LEU A 247 -18.52 -2.76 24.56
C LEU A 247 -17.70 -1.63 25.19
N TYR A 248 -18.25 -0.43 25.32
CA TYR A 248 -17.57 0.75 25.81
C TYR A 248 -18.37 1.40 26.96
N PRO A 249 -18.52 0.69 28.10
CA PRO A 249 -19.24 1.27 29.22
C PRO A 249 -18.50 2.52 29.72
N THR A 250 -19.18 3.66 29.73
CA THR A 250 -18.69 4.86 30.40
C THR A 250 -18.95 4.70 31.89
N THR A 251 -17.90 4.58 32.68
CA THR A 251 -18.01 4.64 34.15
C THR A 251 -17.83 6.08 34.60
N ASP A 252 -18.88 6.67 35.17
CA ASP A 252 -18.80 7.94 35.85
C ASP A 252 -17.88 7.76 37.08
N GLY A 253 -16.71 8.39 37.06
CA GLY A 253 -15.81 8.43 38.21
C GLY A 253 -14.48 7.70 38.09
N ASP A 254 -14.10 7.19 36.94
CA ASP A 254 -12.75 6.66 36.74
C ASP A 254 -11.71 7.79 36.87
N SER A 255 -10.82 7.64 37.83
CA SER A 255 -9.69 8.56 38.01
C SER A 255 -8.75 8.45 36.82
N ILE A 256 -8.59 9.53 36.07
CA ILE A 256 -7.62 9.60 34.96
C ILE A 256 -6.21 9.52 35.56
N ILE A 257 -5.50 8.45 35.25
CA ILE A 257 -4.09 8.27 35.60
C ILE A 257 -3.21 9.01 34.59
N GLN A 258 -2.51 10.04 35.04
CA GLN A 258 -1.53 10.73 34.22
C GLN A 258 -0.24 9.92 34.15
N VAL A 259 -0.02 9.17 33.08
CA VAL A 259 1.18 8.35 32.85
C VAL A 259 2.35 9.11 32.25
N LEU A 260 2.11 10.28 31.64
CA LEU A 260 3.16 11.11 31.01
C LEU A 260 3.46 12.37 31.85
N ASN A 261 4.73 12.78 31.83
CA ASN A 261 5.21 14.00 32.49
C ASN A 261 5.17 15.24 31.58
N THR A 262 4.83 15.06 30.29
CA THR A 262 4.67 16.13 29.30
C THR A 262 3.40 15.97 28.49
N LYS A 263 2.82 17.11 28.04
CA LYS A 263 1.60 17.12 27.23
C LYS A 263 1.87 16.97 25.73
N ARG A 264 3.11 17.18 25.30
CA ARG A 264 3.52 17.12 23.87
C ARG A 264 4.85 16.37 23.73
N PRO A 265 4.90 15.07 24.05
CA PRO A 265 6.11 14.29 23.84
C PRO A 265 6.43 14.15 22.34
N ASN A 266 7.69 13.94 22.02
CA ASN A 266 8.02 13.27 20.76
C ASN A 266 7.52 11.84 20.81
N ILE A 267 7.07 11.28 19.71
CA ILE A 267 6.41 9.97 19.69
C ILE A 267 7.13 9.06 18.69
N LEU A 268 7.64 7.93 19.19
CA LEU A 268 8.16 6.84 18.39
C LEU A 268 7.26 5.62 18.57
N ILE A 269 6.62 5.17 17.50
CA ILE A 269 5.88 3.90 17.50
C ILE A 269 6.74 2.85 16.78
N ILE A 270 7.11 1.78 17.47
CA ILE A 270 7.80 0.64 16.91
C ILE A 270 6.77 -0.47 16.75
N LEU A 271 6.35 -0.70 15.50
CA LEU A 271 5.45 -1.77 15.13
C LEU A 271 6.29 -3.02 14.83
N MET A 272 6.24 -4.00 15.72
CA MET A 272 7.12 -5.17 15.66
C MET A 272 6.45 -6.29 14.87
N GLU A 273 7.01 -6.67 13.72
CA GLU A 273 6.48 -7.71 12.82
C GLU A 273 6.21 -9.02 13.55
N GLY A 274 4.91 -9.39 13.64
CA GLY A 274 4.45 -10.68 14.20
C GLY A 274 4.87 -10.98 15.64
N PHE A 275 5.32 -10.01 16.42
CA PHE A 275 5.95 -10.19 17.74
C PHE A 275 4.92 -10.55 18.82
N GLY A 276 4.29 -11.75 18.68
CA GLY A 276 3.24 -12.23 19.56
C GLY A 276 3.68 -12.55 20.98
N GLY A 277 2.71 -12.59 21.90
CA GLY A 277 2.93 -12.93 23.30
C GLY A 277 3.55 -14.33 23.54
N ALA A 278 3.46 -15.22 22.56
CA ALA A 278 4.11 -16.54 22.60
C ALA A 278 5.64 -16.47 22.76
N PHE A 279 6.27 -15.35 22.46
CA PHE A 279 7.71 -15.13 22.57
C PHE A 279 8.11 -14.25 23.75
N VAL A 280 7.13 -13.74 24.51
CA VAL A 280 7.34 -12.79 25.61
C VAL A 280 7.05 -13.46 26.95
N GLU A 281 8.13 -13.77 27.69
CA GLU A 281 8.05 -14.52 28.95
C GLU A 281 7.10 -13.89 30.00
N PRO A 282 7.07 -12.56 30.23
CA PRO A 282 6.09 -11.93 31.12
C PRO A 282 4.61 -12.13 30.72
N LEU A 283 4.33 -12.55 29.48
CA LEU A 283 3.00 -12.90 28.99
C LEU A 283 2.73 -14.41 29.00
N GLY A 284 3.61 -15.20 29.60
CA GLY A 284 3.53 -16.66 29.59
C GLY A 284 4.08 -17.30 28.32
N GLY A 285 4.85 -16.57 27.53
CA GLY A 285 5.55 -17.07 26.33
C GLY A 285 6.80 -17.88 26.66
N LEU A 286 7.50 -18.28 25.59
CA LEU A 286 8.73 -19.06 25.69
C LEU A 286 9.81 -18.31 26.49
N PRO A 287 10.52 -18.98 27.41
CA PRO A 287 11.64 -18.38 28.13
C PRO A 287 12.79 -18.07 27.19
N ASP A 288 13.61 -17.12 27.56
CA ASP A 288 14.87 -16.76 26.91
C ASP A 288 14.77 -16.32 25.42
N VAL A 289 13.57 -16.14 24.86
CA VAL A 289 13.45 -15.62 23.47
C VAL A 289 13.70 -14.11 23.44
N THR A 290 13.09 -13.36 24.34
CA THR A 290 13.08 -11.89 24.33
C THR A 290 13.59 -11.26 25.63
N PRO A 291 14.85 -11.54 26.05
CA PRO A 291 15.39 -11.05 27.32
C PRO A 291 15.45 -9.52 27.41
N HIS A 292 15.67 -8.81 26.31
CA HIS A 292 15.68 -7.34 26.30
C HIS A 292 14.28 -6.78 26.52
N PHE A 293 13.28 -7.28 25.82
CA PHE A 293 11.89 -6.88 26.02
C PHE A 293 11.42 -7.19 27.46
N ASN A 294 11.79 -8.38 27.98
CA ASN A 294 11.47 -8.77 29.36
C ASN A 294 12.08 -7.81 30.40
N ARG A 295 13.30 -7.30 30.14
CA ARG A 295 13.92 -6.25 30.96
C ARG A 295 13.20 -4.92 30.80
N LEU A 296 12.99 -4.49 29.57
CA LEU A 296 12.36 -3.20 29.25
C LEU A 296 10.92 -3.10 29.77
N SER A 297 10.17 -4.21 29.85
CA SER A 297 8.81 -4.25 30.39
C SER A 297 8.73 -3.80 31.87
N LYS A 298 9.85 -3.90 32.61
CA LYS A 298 9.96 -3.43 34.01
C LYS A 298 10.33 -1.94 34.12
N GLU A 299 10.70 -1.31 33.02
CA GLU A 299 11.18 0.07 33.00
C GLU A 299 10.12 1.07 32.51
N GLY A 300 8.97 0.59 32.01
CA GLY A 300 7.91 1.40 31.44
C GLY A 300 6.50 1.02 31.88
N VAL A 301 5.51 1.49 31.14
CA VAL A 301 4.12 1.07 31.32
C VAL A 301 3.89 -0.17 30.45
N PHE A 302 3.73 -1.31 31.10
CA PHE A 302 3.55 -2.59 30.44
C PHE A 302 2.10 -3.06 30.54
N PHE A 303 1.48 -3.33 29.40
CA PHE A 303 0.10 -3.81 29.29
C PHE A 303 0.12 -5.32 29.05
N THR A 304 -0.41 -6.08 29.98
CA THR A 304 -0.31 -7.54 29.99
C THR A 304 -1.44 -8.24 29.25
N ASN A 305 -2.55 -7.56 28.98
CA ASN A 305 -3.75 -8.12 28.35
C ASN A 305 -4.17 -7.36 27.08
N CYS A 306 -3.22 -7.13 26.17
CA CYS A 306 -3.49 -6.51 24.88
C CYS A 306 -3.68 -7.58 23.78
N TYR A 307 -4.66 -7.36 22.90
CA TYR A 307 -4.98 -8.29 21.82
C TYR A 307 -4.99 -7.59 20.46
N ALA A 308 -4.34 -8.23 19.49
CA ALA A 308 -4.37 -7.80 18.10
C ALA A 308 -5.74 -8.04 17.45
N ASN A 309 -6.12 -7.17 16.53
CA ASN A 309 -7.35 -7.31 15.75
C ASN A 309 -7.16 -8.12 14.46
N SER A 310 -5.95 -8.52 14.16
CA SER A 310 -5.61 -9.10 12.87
C SER A 310 -4.46 -10.08 12.99
N PHE A 311 -4.23 -10.81 11.91
CA PHE A 311 -3.18 -11.82 11.77
C PHE A 311 -2.28 -11.53 10.55
N ARG A 312 -2.27 -10.29 10.04
CA ARG A 312 -1.46 -9.86 8.88
C ARG A 312 -1.09 -8.39 9.00
N THR A 313 0.10 -8.08 8.54
CA THR A 313 0.72 -6.74 8.60
C THR A 313 -0.14 -5.65 7.96
N ASP A 314 -0.72 -5.90 6.77
CA ASP A 314 -1.54 -4.92 6.06
C ASP A 314 -2.83 -4.52 6.80
N ARG A 315 -3.34 -5.40 7.66
CA ARG A 315 -4.49 -5.12 8.52
C ARG A 315 -4.07 -4.53 9.85
N GLY A 316 -3.05 -5.14 10.50
CA GLY A 316 -2.54 -4.69 11.78
C GLY A 316 -1.98 -3.26 11.74
N THR A 317 -1.32 -2.88 10.65
CA THR A 317 -0.89 -1.51 10.39
C THR A 317 -2.07 -0.53 10.40
N VAL A 318 -3.18 -0.88 9.73
CA VAL A 318 -4.40 -0.04 9.74
C VAL A 318 -5.07 -0.04 11.11
N CYS A 319 -5.10 -1.18 11.80
CA CYS A 319 -5.61 -1.24 13.18
C CYS A 319 -4.87 -0.27 14.09
N THR A 320 -3.54 -0.30 14.06
CA THR A 320 -2.68 0.54 14.90
C THR A 320 -2.77 2.02 14.55
N PHE A 321 -2.65 2.38 13.27
CA PHE A 321 -2.52 3.80 12.89
C PHE A 321 -3.83 4.50 12.59
N SER A 322 -4.90 3.77 12.30
CA SER A 322 -6.23 4.32 12.02
C SER A 322 -7.30 3.95 13.03
N GLY A 323 -7.01 3.08 14.00
CA GLY A 323 -8.02 2.58 14.93
C GLY A 323 -9.17 1.84 14.24
N TYR A 324 -8.92 1.26 13.05
CA TYR A 324 -9.94 0.60 12.25
C TYR A 324 -9.83 -0.92 12.38
N LEU A 325 -10.94 -1.57 12.69
CA LEU A 325 -10.96 -3.02 12.93
C LEU A 325 -10.48 -3.82 11.72
N GLY A 326 -9.71 -4.87 11.97
CA GLY A 326 -9.28 -5.82 10.94
C GLY A 326 -10.46 -6.66 10.44
N LEU A 327 -10.79 -6.54 9.15
CA LEU A 327 -11.83 -7.36 8.55
C LEU A 327 -11.31 -8.78 8.28
N PRO A 328 -12.11 -9.84 8.52
CA PRO A 328 -11.64 -11.23 8.38
C PRO A 328 -11.20 -11.61 6.96
N THR A 329 -11.94 -11.16 5.95
CA THR A 329 -11.76 -11.57 4.54
C THR A 329 -11.05 -10.52 3.69
N ALA A 330 -11.00 -9.25 4.13
CA ALA A 330 -10.50 -8.14 3.36
C ALA A 330 -9.44 -7.32 4.10
N SER A 331 -8.61 -6.62 3.33
CA SER A 331 -7.72 -5.58 3.83
C SER A 331 -8.10 -4.24 3.21
N VAL A 332 -8.55 -3.30 4.04
CA VAL A 332 -8.94 -1.96 3.59
C VAL A 332 -7.74 -1.19 3.01
N MET A 333 -6.51 -1.48 3.46
CA MET A 333 -5.28 -0.91 2.90
C MET A 333 -5.16 -1.16 1.38
N LYS A 334 -5.64 -2.32 0.90
CA LYS A 334 -5.62 -2.70 -0.53
C LYS A 334 -6.68 -1.97 -1.37
N ILE A 335 -7.50 -1.14 -0.74
CA ILE A 335 -8.59 -0.38 -1.37
C ILE A 335 -8.35 1.12 -1.12
N PRO A 336 -7.47 1.78 -1.90
CA PRO A 336 -7.06 3.16 -1.64
C PRO A 336 -8.23 4.16 -1.60
N ALA A 337 -9.29 3.92 -2.38
CA ALA A 337 -10.50 4.75 -2.34
C ALA A 337 -11.17 4.78 -0.95
N LYS A 338 -11.06 3.69 -0.18
CA LYS A 338 -11.61 3.58 1.19
C LYS A 338 -10.57 3.94 2.24
N SER A 339 -9.35 3.43 2.13
CA SER A 339 -8.32 3.61 3.16
C SER A 339 -7.89 5.08 3.35
N ARG A 340 -7.97 5.90 2.30
CA ARG A 340 -7.66 7.35 2.36
C ARG A 340 -8.61 8.17 3.22
N THR A 341 -9.80 7.66 3.53
CA THR A 341 -10.82 8.36 4.33
C THR A 341 -10.81 7.95 5.80
N LEU A 342 -9.93 7.02 6.18
CA LEU A 342 -9.80 6.59 7.56
C LEU A 342 -9.17 7.70 8.42
N PRO A 343 -9.61 7.87 9.67
CA PRO A 343 -8.88 8.68 10.63
C PRO A 343 -7.47 8.11 10.82
N ALA A 344 -6.50 8.94 11.18
CA ALA A 344 -5.15 8.45 11.42
C ALA A 344 -4.38 9.26 12.45
N ILE A 345 -3.52 8.57 13.21
CA ILE A 345 -2.64 9.17 14.21
C ILE A 345 -1.74 10.23 13.54
N ALA A 346 -1.12 9.91 12.40
CA ALA A 346 -0.22 10.82 11.72
C ALA A 346 -0.93 12.09 11.22
N GLU A 347 -2.16 11.99 10.71
CA GLU A 347 -2.95 13.15 10.29
C GLU A 347 -3.29 14.05 11.50
N GLY A 348 -3.76 13.45 12.60
CA GLY A 348 -4.06 14.17 13.84
C GLY A 348 -2.84 14.88 14.42
N LEU A 349 -1.70 14.21 14.46
CA LEU A 349 -0.45 14.77 14.92
C LEU A 349 0.08 15.85 13.98
N SER A 350 -0.01 15.66 12.67
CA SER A 350 0.38 16.68 11.67
C SER A 350 -0.45 17.95 11.83
N LYS A 351 -1.77 17.84 12.01
CA LYS A 351 -2.66 18.98 12.33
C LYS A 351 -2.28 19.68 13.64
N ALA A 352 -1.72 18.92 14.60
CA ALA A 352 -1.19 19.46 15.86
C ALA A 352 0.24 20.02 15.73
N GLY A 353 0.81 20.08 14.52
CA GLY A 353 2.13 20.65 14.23
C GLY A 353 3.31 19.69 14.42
N TYR A 354 3.06 18.38 14.47
CA TYR A 354 4.12 17.36 14.46
C TYR A 354 4.66 17.13 13.04
N LYS A 355 5.96 16.89 12.91
CA LYS A 355 6.54 16.28 11.72
C LYS A 355 6.36 14.77 11.79
N THR A 356 5.90 14.17 10.69
CA THR A 356 5.50 12.75 10.68
C THR A 356 6.33 11.97 9.68
N ASP A 357 7.01 10.93 10.17
CA ASP A 357 7.90 10.05 9.41
C ASP A 357 7.48 8.59 9.55
N PHE A 358 7.70 7.79 8.51
CA PHE A 358 7.55 6.34 8.57
C PHE A 358 8.80 5.66 8.01
N LEU A 359 9.28 4.62 8.70
CA LEU A 359 10.42 3.80 8.31
C LEU A 359 9.97 2.35 8.16
N TYR A 360 10.36 1.71 7.05
CA TYR A 360 10.16 0.29 6.81
C TYR A 360 11.30 -0.28 5.97
N GLY A 361 11.94 -1.35 6.43
CA GLY A 361 13.03 -2.00 5.70
C GLY A 361 12.60 -2.76 4.44
N GLY A 362 11.31 -3.00 4.23
CA GLY A 362 10.76 -3.75 3.11
C GLY A 362 10.27 -2.87 1.94
N ASP A 363 9.67 -3.53 0.94
CA ASP A 363 9.03 -2.85 -0.19
C ASP A 363 7.72 -2.18 0.25
N ILE A 364 7.77 -0.86 0.41
CA ILE A 364 6.64 -0.06 0.88
C ILE A 364 5.46 -0.03 -0.11
N ASN A 365 5.64 -0.50 -1.37
CA ASN A 365 4.55 -0.63 -2.32
C ASN A 365 3.72 -1.90 -2.09
N PHE A 366 4.24 -2.85 -1.30
CA PHE A 366 3.51 -4.05 -0.96
C PHE A 366 2.15 -3.71 -0.33
N THR A 367 1.09 -4.36 -0.79
CA THR A 367 -0.31 -4.18 -0.33
C THR A 367 -0.88 -2.75 -0.37
N ASN A 368 -0.32 -1.85 -1.18
CA ASN A 368 -0.65 -0.41 -1.24
C ASN A 368 -0.27 0.38 0.04
N MET A 369 0.67 -0.10 0.85
CA MET A 369 1.07 0.56 2.10
C MET A 369 1.50 2.01 1.85
N LYS A 370 2.27 2.28 0.79
CA LYS A 370 2.71 3.65 0.44
C LYS A 370 1.54 4.61 0.25
N SER A 371 0.50 4.21 -0.49
CA SER A 371 -0.68 5.06 -0.70
C SER A 371 -1.45 5.29 0.60
N TYR A 372 -1.57 4.28 1.45
CA TYR A 372 -2.20 4.41 2.75
C TYR A 372 -1.45 5.42 3.63
N LEU A 373 -0.14 5.26 3.80
CA LEU A 373 0.67 6.12 4.67
C LEU A 373 0.64 7.59 4.24
N LEU A 374 0.83 7.87 2.94
CA LEU A 374 0.76 9.24 2.42
C LEU A 374 -0.63 9.85 2.59
N SER A 375 -1.69 9.08 2.31
CA SER A 375 -3.07 9.55 2.42
C SER A 375 -3.50 9.79 3.87
N THR A 376 -2.84 9.16 4.83
CA THR A 376 -3.13 9.24 6.27
C THR A 376 -2.20 10.16 7.05
N GLY A 377 -1.36 10.94 6.35
CA GLY A 377 -0.65 12.08 6.92
C GLY A 377 0.82 11.87 7.26
N TYR A 378 1.46 10.76 6.85
CA TYR A 378 2.92 10.65 6.91
C TYR A 378 3.57 11.50 5.83
N GLN A 379 4.45 12.41 6.24
CA GLN A 379 5.08 13.40 5.36
C GLN A 379 6.34 12.88 4.69
N ARG A 380 7.11 12.01 5.39
CA ARG A 380 8.32 11.39 4.87
C ARG A 380 8.25 9.88 5.06
N LEU A 381 8.54 9.15 4.00
CA LEU A 381 8.63 7.70 4.00
C LEU A 381 10.06 7.29 3.68
N THR A 382 10.60 6.36 4.46
CA THR A 382 11.87 5.69 4.19
C THR A 382 11.59 4.20 4.00
N ALA A 383 12.06 3.64 2.90
CA ALA A 383 11.82 2.25 2.51
C ALA A 383 13.12 1.54 2.11
N ASN A 384 13.05 0.27 1.74
CA ASN A 384 14.21 -0.51 1.30
C ASN A 384 15.04 0.21 0.22
N THR A 385 14.40 0.92 -0.70
CA THR A 385 15.07 1.65 -1.80
C THR A 385 15.94 2.82 -1.36
N ASP A 386 15.84 3.26 -0.11
CA ASP A 386 16.67 4.32 0.48
C ASP A 386 17.98 3.78 1.06
N PHE A 387 18.18 2.47 1.05
CA PHE A 387 19.37 1.77 1.51
C PHE A 387 20.23 1.32 0.32
N SER A 388 21.49 0.99 0.56
CA SER A 388 22.38 0.47 -0.48
C SER A 388 21.88 -0.90 -1.03
N LEU A 389 22.25 -1.25 -2.25
CA LEU A 389 21.84 -2.53 -2.85
C LEU A 389 22.25 -3.76 -2.02
N ALA A 390 23.37 -3.69 -1.32
CA ALA A 390 23.83 -4.77 -0.44
C ALA A 390 22.92 -4.90 0.80
N GLU A 391 22.48 -3.77 1.36
CA GLU A 391 21.57 -3.75 2.51
C GLU A 391 20.17 -4.19 2.13
N GLN A 392 19.66 -3.81 0.95
CA GLN A 392 18.34 -4.23 0.44
C GLN A 392 18.17 -5.74 0.31
N THR A 393 19.25 -6.47 0.16
CA THR A 393 19.26 -7.94 0.01
C THR A 393 19.73 -8.67 1.27
N SER A 394 19.83 -7.96 2.39
CA SER A 394 20.27 -8.56 3.67
C SER A 394 19.22 -9.51 4.27
N ASN A 395 17.96 -9.36 3.88
CA ASN A 395 16.83 -10.23 4.19
C ASN A 395 16.03 -10.55 2.92
N ALA A 396 15.29 -11.66 2.92
CA ALA A 396 14.43 -12.05 1.80
C ALA A 396 13.37 -10.98 1.45
N TRP A 397 12.93 -10.18 2.43
CA TRP A 397 11.92 -9.13 2.27
C TRP A 397 12.49 -7.70 2.23
N GLY A 398 13.81 -7.55 2.37
CA GLY A 398 14.45 -6.23 2.33
C GLY A 398 15.63 -6.10 3.28
N VAL A 399 15.62 -5.06 4.11
CA VAL A 399 16.70 -4.65 4.99
C VAL A 399 16.51 -5.22 6.40
N ASN A 400 17.54 -5.87 6.95
CA ASN A 400 17.49 -6.43 8.29
C ASN A 400 17.31 -5.37 9.40
N ASP A 401 16.77 -5.81 10.54
CA ASP A 401 16.43 -4.94 11.67
C ASP A 401 17.66 -4.24 12.29
N ASP A 402 18.84 -4.87 12.33
CA ASP A 402 20.05 -4.20 12.83
C ASP A 402 20.41 -2.96 12.03
N ILE A 403 20.27 -3.01 10.72
CA ILE A 403 20.55 -1.90 9.81
C ILE A 403 19.46 -0.82 9.94
N THR A 404 18.19 -1.19 9.97
CA THR A 404 17.07 -0.24 10.08
C THR A 404 17.03 0.43 11.45
N PHE A 405 17.33 -0.27 12.55
CA PHE A 405 17.47 0.34 13.88
C PHE A 405 18.69 1.28 13.95
N GLU A 406 19.82 0.96 13.29
CA GLU A 406 20.96 1.85 13.20
C GLU A 406 20.62 3.12 12.41
N TYR A 407 19.92 2.98 11.30
CA TYR A 407 19.42 4.12 10.52
C TYR A 407 18.50 5.01 11.37
N LEU A 408 17.54 4.41 12.06
CA LEU A 408 16.60 5.12 12.94
C LEU A 408 17.34 5.85 14.07
N TYR A 409 18.31 5.19 14.72
CA TYR A 409 19.13 5.81 15.76
C TYR A 409 19.86 7.05 15.24
N ASN A 410 20.50 6.95 14.08
CA ASN A 410 21.22 8.06 13.46
C ASN A 410 20.27 9.19 13.05
N GLN A 411 19.07 8.88 12.54
CA GLN A 411 18.04 9.85 12.21
C GLN A 411 17.60 10.63 13.46
N LEU A 412 17.30 9.94 14.55
CA LEU A 412 16.81 10.58 15.79
C LEU A 412 17.90 11.37 16.50
N ARG A 413 19.15 10.84 16.57
CA ARG A 413 20.29 11.52 17.18
C ARG A 413 20.66 12.81 16.45
N ASN A 414 20.58 12.81 15.12
CA ASN A 414 21.00 13.93 14.29
C ASN A 414 19.87 14.88 13.91
N ARG A 415 18.67 14.68 14.47
CA ARG A 415 17.49 15.47 14.15
C ARG A 415 17.72 16.94 14.55
N LYS A 416 17.64 17.85 13.57
CA LYS A 416 17.80 19.29 13.74
C LYS A 416 16.49 20.07 13.58
N GLU A 417 15.41 19.38 13.23
CA GLU A 417 14.11 20.00 13.00
C GLU A 417 13.53 20.53 14.31
N GLU A 418 13.08 21.78 14.30
CA GLU A 418 12.39 22.38 15.44
C GLU A 418 10.96 21.85 15.53
N GLY A 419 10.45 21.70 16.77
CA GLY A 419 9.09 21.25 17.07
C GLY A 419 8.97 19.77 17.35
N PRO A 420 7.77 19.32 17.74
CA PRO A 420 7.52 17.91 18.06
C PRO A 420 7.47 17.05 16.78
N TRP A 421 7.81 15.80 16.95
CA TRP A 421 7.84 14.84 15.85
C TRP A 421 7.19 13.51 16.25
N HIS A 422 6.71 12.81 15.23
CA HIS A 422 6.23 11.44 15.30
C HIS A 422 6.96 10.61 14.24
N THR A 423 7.57 9.52 14.66
CA THR A 423 8.14 8.52 13.76
C THR A 423 7.48 7.18 14.05
N ALA A 424 7.01 6.50 13.02
CA ALA A 424 6.62 5.10 13.10
C ALA A 424 7.67 4.25 12.38
N PHE A 425 7.99 3.10 12.96
CA PHE A 425 8.93 2.15 12.41
C PHE A 425 8.32 0.75 12.44
N LEU A 426 8.24 0.09 11.28
CA LEU A 426 7.84 -1.30 11.16
C LEU A 426 9.08 -2.17 10.99
N THR A 427 9.29 -3.14 11.90
CA THR A 427 10.39 -4.11 11.81
C THR A 427 10.09 -5.17 10.76
N LEU A 428 11.09 -5.97 10.38
CA LEU A 428 10.97 -6.91 9.26
C LEU A 428 11.54 -8.30 9.56
N SER A 429 12.60 -8.39 10.34
CA SER A 429 13.45 -9.60 10.39
C SER A 429 12.79 -10.83 10.99
N SER A 430 11.72 -10.65 11.78
CA SER A 430 10.91 -11.73 12.32
C SER A 430 9.87 -12.31 11.34
N HIS A 431 9.89 -11.87 10.06
CA HIS A 431 9.04 -12.41 8.99
C HIS A 431 9.59 -13.73 8.40
N GLU A 432 8.70 -14.58 7.86
CA GLU A 432 9.12 -15.76 7.07
C GLU A 432 10.06 -15.34 5.92
N PRO A 433 11.13 -16.06 5.62
CA PRO A 433 11.50 -17.42 6.05
C PRO A 433 12.28 -17.52 7.37
N PHE A 434 12.32 -16.46 8.21
CA PHE A 434 13.01 -16.42 9.51
C PHE A 434 14.54 -16.57 9.41
N GLU A 435 15.11 -16.08 8.35
CA GLU A 435 16.54 -16.09 8.09
C GLU A 435 17.15 -14.76 8.56
N VAL A 436 17.97 -14.82 9.61
CA VAL A 436 18.60 -13.66 10.22
C VAL A 436 20.09 -13.94 10.46
N PRO A 437 20.97 -12.92 10.46
CA PRO A 437 22.40 -13.09 10.74
C PRO A 437 22.68 -13.25 12.25
N TYR A 438 21.96 -14.15 12.90
CA TYR A 438 21.96 -14.36 14.33
C TYR A 438 21.62 -15.81 14.67
N HIS A 439 22.34 -16.43 15.59
CA HIS A 439 22.24 -17.85 15.89
C HIS A 439 22.36 -18.11 17.41
N ARG A 440 21.39 -17.59 18.16
CA ARG A 440 21.33 -17.81 19.61
C ARG A 440 20.48 -19.03 19.98
N LEU A 441 19.42 -19.29 19.22
CA LEU A 441 18.48 -20.38 19.44
C LEU A 441 18.53 -21.36 18.25
N GLU A 442 18.30 -22.63 18.51
CA GLU A 442 18.33 -23.69 17.47
C GLU A 442 17.14 -23.58 16.50
N ASP A 443 15.93 -23.34 17.04
CA ASP A 443 14.74 -23.14 16.21
C ASP A 443 14.78 -21.74 15.57
N LYS A 444 14.74 -21.74 14.24
CA LYS A 444 14.86 -20.52 13.45
C LYS A 444 13.74 -19.50 13.71
N ILE A 445 12.52 -19.98 14.07
CA ILE A 445 11.39 -19.09 14.34
C ILE A 445 11.66 -18.27 15.60
N PRO A 446 11.77 -18.83 16.82
CA PRO A 446 12.10 -18.03 18.00
C PRO A 446 13.45 -17.32 17.88
N ASN A 447 14.41 -17.85 17.09
CA ASN A 447 15.69 -17.18 16.85
C ASN A 447 15.54 -15.86 16.08
N ALA A 448 14.63 -15.76 15.11
CA ALA A 448 14.35 -14.52 14.40
C ALA A 448 13.72 -13.46 15.31
N PHE A 449 12.82 -13.85 16.20
CA PHE A 449 12.27 -12.96 17.23
C PHE A 449 13.33 -12.53 18.25
N ALA A 450 14.22 -13.42 18.63
CA ALA A 450 15.36 -13.11 19.50
C ALA A 450 16.33 -12.09 18.85
N TYR A 451 16.49 -12.15 17.54
CA TYR A 451 17.28 -11.17 16.80
C TYR A 451 16.64 -9.77 16.82
N THR A 452 15.34 -9.67 16.55
CA THR A 452 14.61 -8.40 16.63
C THR A 452 14.65 -7.83 18.06
N ASP A 453 14.54 -8.69 19.09
CA ASP A 453 14.68 -8.31 20.51
C ASP A 453 16.06 -7.72 20.83
N GLU A 454 17.13 -8.35 20.34
CA GLU A 454 18.51 -7.89 20.50
C GLU A 454 18.70 -6.50 19.84
N CYS A 455 18.16 -6.32 18.62
CA CYS A 455 18.22 -5.04 17.90
C CYS A 455 17.46 -3.95 18.68
N LEU A 456 16.25 -4.24 19.15
CA LEU A 456 15.44 -3.34 19.96
C LEU A 456 16.16 -2.96 21.26
N GLY A 457 16.71 -3.95 21.99
CA GLY A 457 17.41 -3.72 23.24
C GLY A 457 18.59 -2.78 23.09
N LYS A 458 19.47 -3.07 22.12
CA LYS A 458 20.63 -2.20 21.78
C LYS A 458 20.21 -0.80 21.38
N PHE A 459 19.16 -0.67 20.56
CA PHE A 459 18.64 0.61 20.11
C PHE A 459 18.15 1.45 21.30
N ILE A 460 17.30 0.89 22.17
CA ILE A 460 16.76 1.60 23.33
C ILE A 460 17.87 2.00 24.29
N ASP A 461 18.84 1.13 24.59
CA ASP A 461 19.95 1.43 25.50
C ASP A 461 20.84 2.57 24.98
N ARG A 462 21.08 2.62 23.68
CA ARG A 462 21.78 3.75 23.03
C ARG A 462 20.95 5.02 23.01
N LEU A 463 19.65 4.91 22.75
CA LEU A 463 18.75 6.07 22.67
C LEU A 463 18.59 6.76 24.03
N LYS A 464 18.62 6.00 25.13
CA LYS A 464 18.65 6.53 26.52
C LYS A 464 19.82 7.46 26.78
N GLN A 465 20.93 7.33 26.04
CA GLN A 465 22.12 8.18 26.17
C GLN A 465 22.03 9.48 25.37
N THR A 466 20.93 9.72 24.65
CA THR A 466 20.75 10.90 23.81
C THR A 466 19.83 11.94 24.46
N PRO A 467 19.98 13.22 24.16
CA PRO A 467 19.05 14.26 24.62
C PRO A 467 17.61 14.04 24.16
N ALA A 468 17.41 13.34 23.02
CA ALA A 468 16.09 13.03 22.46
C ALA A 468 15.24 12.18 23.40
N TRP A 469 15.87 11.38 24.28
CA TRP A 469 15.17 10.50 25.22
C TRP A 469 14.28 11.25 26.22
N LYS A 470 14.69 12.44 26.66
CA LYS A 470 14.06 13.19 27.76
C LYS A 470 12.55 13.39 27.59
N ASP A 471 12.15 13.82 26.40
CA ASP A 471 10.75 14.14 26.08
C ASP A 471 10.14 13.11 25.10
N LEU A 472 10.71 11.91 25.04
CA LEU A 472 10.31 10.87 24.11
C LEU A 472 9.34 9.88 24.78
N LEU A 473 8.25 9.59 24.08
CA LEU A 473 7.38 8.44 24.30
C LEU A 473 7.67 7.40 23.21
N VAL A 474 8.18 6.24 23.60
CA VAL A 474 8.34 5.07 22.75
C VAL A 474 7.21 4.10 23.02
N ILE A 475 6.47 3.72 21.98
CA ILE A 475 5.39 2.74 22.04
C ILE A 475 5.84 1.52 21.22
N CYS A 476 6.05 0.39 21.89
CA CYS A 476 6.38 -0.88 21.26
C CYS A 476 5.14 -1.78 21.28
N LEU A 477 4.68 -2.20 20.09
CA LEU A 477 3.60 -3.16 19.95
C LEU A 477 3.74 -3.91 18.62
N PRO A 478 3.25 -5.16 18.51
CA PRO A 478 3.21 -5.87 17.23
C PRO A 478 2.11 -5.33 16.31
N ASP A 479 2.29 -5.56 15.00
CA ASP A 479 1.23 -5.38 14.00
C ASP A 479 0.14 -6.47 14.12
N HIS A 480 0.54 -7.70 14.47
CA HIS A 480 -0.36 -8.82 14.77
C HIS A 480 0.29 -9.83 15.71
N GLY A 481 -0.52 -10.75 16.24
CA GLY A 481 -0.01 -11.89 16.96
C GLY A 481 0.58 -12.96 16.05
N PHE A 482 1.12 -14.03 16.64
CA PHE A 482 1.78 -15.10 15.90
C PHE A 482 1.29 -16.48 16.32
N TYR A 483 1.04 -17.35 15.33
CA TYR A 483 0.61 -18.73 15.53
C TYR A 483 1.82 -19.61 15.85
N TYR A 484 2.18 -19.67 17.16
CA TYR A 484 3.29 -20.47 17.63
C TYR A 484 3.03 -20.95 19.08
N PRO A 485 3.41 -22.20 19.48
CA PRO A 485 3.76 -23.28 18.54
C PRO A 485 2.59 -23.60 17.60
N ARG A 486 2.88 -24.15 16.42
CA ARG A 486 1.85 -24.43 15.39
C ARG A 486 0.99 -25.65 15.75
N GLU A 487 0.39 -25.61 16.93
CA GLU A 487 -0.50 -26.64 17.48
C GLU A 487 -1.88 -26.04 17.78
N GLY A 488 -2.93 -26.76 17.48
CA GLY A 488 -4.31 -26.30 17.66
C GLY A 488 -4.82 -25.45 16.49
N SER A 489 -5.76 -24.54 16.77
CA SER A 489 -6.37 -23.67 15.77
C SER A 489 -5.78 -22.26 15.83
N ASN A 490 -5.51 -21.65 14.68
CA ASN A 490 -5.11 -20.24 14.57
C ASN A 490 -6.22 -19.24 14.97
N ALA A 491 -7.44 -19.72 15.25
CA ALA A 491 -8.53 -18.93 15.80
C ALA A 491 -8.48 -18.80 17.35
N MET A 492 -7.53 -19.45 18.00
CA MET A 492 -7.42 -19.37 19.47
C MET A 492 -6.97 -17.99 19.93
N PRO A 493 -7.63 -17.38 20.96
CA PRO A 493 -7.29 -16.05 21.46
C PRO A 493 -5.82 -15.84 21.81
N ARG A 494 -5.13 -16.90 22.29
CA ARG A 494 -3.70 -16.85 22.64
C ARG A 494 -2.79 -16.38 21.51
N PHE A 495 -3.18 -16.62 20.23
CA PHE A 495 -2.39 -16.22 19.07
C PHE A 495 -2.58 -14.75 18.68
N TYR A 496 -3.58 -14.09 19.28
CA TYR A 496 -3.82 -12.66 19.15
C TYR A 496 -3.32 -11.88 20.36
N HIS A 497 -2.86 -12.56 21.43
CA HIS A 497 -2.27 -11.93 22.59
C HIS A 497 -0.93 -11.31 22.24
N ILE A 498 -0.78 -9.99 22.44
CA ILE A 498 0.38 -9.21 22.05
C ILE A 498 0.91 -8.36 23.21
N PRO A 499 2.23 -8.13 23.28
CA PRO A 499 2.78 -7.15 24.21
C PRO A 499 2.48 -5.73 23.75
N LEU A 500 2.19 -4.83 24.71
CA LEU A 500 2.18 -3.39 24.49
C LEU A 500 3.02 -2.75 25.60
N LEU A 501 4.02 -1.97 25.22
CA LEU A 501 4.96 -1.36 26.15
C LEU A 501 5.18 0.11 25.80
N TRP A 502 5.01 0.99 26.78
CA TRP A 502 5.33 2.41 26.68
C TRP A 502 6.60 2.71 27.47
N LEU A 503 7.60 3.28 26.81
CA LEU A 503 8.92 3.63 27.35
C LEU A 503 9.22 5.10 27.08
N GLY A 504 10.35 5.56 27.61
CA GLY A 504 10.90 6.87 27.28
C GLY A 504 10.89 7.82 28.45
N GLY A 505 11.68 8.89 28.35
CA GLY A 505 11.78 9.90 29.39
C GLY A 505 10.48 10.68 29.62
N ALA A 506 9.52 10.61 28.70
CA ALA A 506 8.19 11.17 28.87
C ALA A 506 7.29 10.35 29.80
N VAL A 507 7.61 9.08 30.08
CA VAL A 507 6.88 8.22 31.01
C VAL A 507 7.26 8.57 32.46
N LYS A 508 6.25 8.78 33.32
CA LYS A 508 6.48 9.20 34.71
C LYS A 508 7.16 8.14 35.55
N GLN A 509 6.63 6.92 35.49
CA GLN A 509 7.12 5.78 36.29
C GLN A 509 6.67 4.47 35.65
N PRO A 510 7.41 3.38 35.90
CA PRO A 510 6.98 2.05 35.50
C PRO A 510 5.63 1.68 36.13
N MET A 511 4.79 0.99 35.37
CA MET A 511 3.49 0.51 35.83
C MET A 511 3.08 -0.72 35.02
N GLN A 512 2.41 -1.68 35.65
CA GLN A 512 1.74 -2.77 34.98
C GLN A 512 0.24 -2.47 34.85
N VAL A 513 -0.33 -2.75 33.68
CA VAL A 513 -1.75 -2.57 33.39
C VAL A 513 -2.33 -3.90 32.92
N ASP A 514 -3.20 -4.49 33.75
CA ASP A 514 -3.78 -5.82 33.48
C ASP A 514 -5.19 -5.74 32.86
N LYS A 515 -5.68 -4.54 32.61
CA LYS A 515 -6.97 -4.33 31.95
C LYS A 515 -6.93 -4.87 30.52
N ILE A 516 -7.98 -5.61 30.13
CA ILE A 516 -8.12 -6.07 28.74
C ILE A 516 -8.24 -4.88 27.81
N MET A 517 -7.45 -4.89 26.77
CA MET A 517 -7.47 -3.86 25.76
C MET A 517 -7.17 -4.42 24.36
N ASN A 518 -7.42 -3.60 23.40
CA ASN A 518 -7.34 -3.93 21.99
C ASN A 518 -6.28 -3.06 21.30
N GLN A 519 -5.71 -3.55 20.21
CA GLN A 519 -4.75 -2.84 19.38
C GLN A 519 -5.32 -1.57 18.72
N THR A 520 -6.63 -1.52 18.46
CA THR A 520 -7.32 -0.37 17.84
C THR A 520 -7.64 0.73 18.82
#